data_9e38e859b7c979a54c28d00079d749bc
#
_entry.id   9e38e859b7c979a54c28d00079d749bc
#
_cell.length_a   1.000
_cell.length_b   1.000
_cell.length_c   1.000
_cell.angle_alpha   90.00
_cell.angle_beta   90.00
_cell.angle_gamma   90.00
#
_symmetry.space_group_name_H-M   'P 1'
#
loop_
_entity.id
_entity.type
_entity.pdbx_description
1 polymer ?
#
loop_
_entity_poly.entity_id
_entity_poly.type
_entity_poly.pdbx_seq_one_letter_code
_entity_poly.pdbx_strand_id
1 'polypeptide(L)'
;MEEGKNLTLDVVVPLYNDEEVIEQLCTAVLSSLGNEFKSLRLILIDDGSKDDSHKAALEMKDLHAEIEVIKLAGNFGQHRAILAGLRATNADLVAVMDSDLQDRPEHIPTLVKRMLEDGTSMAIARRVRRVDSLRKRVSSRLFATTSNLLVPFKVDPHLGAFRVMKQSIVKQICDVKENTGTPFSMLYSLRVPYSAVDLERDGRAAGSSGYTLKKSVKLASDRIMTYSTKPIRLAIVLGIIFGLFSIAIAGYSIVNYILQDLSLIHI
;
A
#
# COMPACT_ATOMS: atom_id res chain seq x y z
N MET A 1 14.52 24.56 -6.95
CA MET A 1 15.07 24.35 -5.62
C MET A 1 14.73 25.46 -4.62
N GLU A 2 14.56 26.73 -5.01
CA GLU A 2 14.14 27.79 -4.06
C GLU A 2 12.72 27.60 -3.50
N GLU A 3 11.78 27.07 -4.26
CA GLU A 3 10.41 26.82 -3.79
C GLU A 3 10.32 25.75 -2.69
N GLY A 4 11.16 24.70 -2.73
CA GLY A 4 11.20 23.66 -1.69
C GLY A 4 11.70 24.18 -0.34
N LYS A 5 12.64 25.14 -0.35
CA LYS A 5 13.23 25.72 0.87
C LYS A 5 12.26 26.51 1.75
N ASN A 6 11.12 26.91 1.20
CA ASN A 6 10.07 27.60 1.95
C ASN A 6 9.00 26.64 2.52
N LEU A 7 9.06 25.36 2.17
CA LEU A 7 8.10 24.36 2.60
C LEU A 7 8.62 23.53 3.77
N THR A 8 7.71 23.12 4.62
CA THR A 8 7.98 22.20 5.73
C THR A 8 7.77 20.74 5.27
N LEU A 9 8.58 19.81 5.79
CA LEU A 9 8.52 18.39 5.42
C LEU A 9 8.42 17.48 6.65
N ASP A 10 7.43 16.61 6.65
CA ASP A 10 7.36 15.45 7.54
C ASP A 10 7.75 14.19 6.75
N VAL A 11 8.67 13.38 7.27
CA VAL A 11 9.06 12.08 6.70
C VAL A 11 8.52 10.98 7.58
N VAL A 12 7.65 10.13 7.06
CA VAL A 12 6.99 9.03 7.77
C VAL A 12 7.65 7.71 7.40
N VAL A 13 8.17 7.00 8.39
CA VAL A 13 8.87 5.72 8.22
C VAL A 13 8.30 4.67 9.17
N PRO A 14 7.63 3.63 8.66
CA PRO A 14 7.23 2.49 9.48
C PRO A 14 8.42 1.60 9.78
N LEU A 15 8.53 1.13 11.03
CA LEU A 15 9.57 0.25 11.53
C LEU A 15 8.97 -1.09 12.00
N TYR A 16 9.63 -2.19 11.71
CA TYR A 16 9.30 -3.49 12.29
C TYR A 16 10.49 -4.45 12.26
N ASN A 17 11.15 -4.65 13.41
CA ASN A 17 12.36 -5.44 13.57
C ASN A 17 13.48 -4.93 12.63
N ASP A 18 13.78 -3.65 12.74
CA ASP A 18 14.71 -2.89 11.89
C ASP A 18 15.87 -2.30 12.71
N GLU A 19 16.17 -2.83 13.90
CA GLU A 19 17.17 -2.35 14.85
C GLU A 19 18.51 -1.96 14.18
N GLU A 20 18.99 -2.81 13.28
CA GLU A 20 20.30 -2.65 12.63
C GLU A 20 20.41 -1.44 11.69
N VAL A 21 19.28 -0.90 11.24
CA VAL A 21 19.26 0.15 10.19
C VAL A 21 18.80 1.52 10.68
N ILE A 22 18.26 1.62 11.90
CA ILE A 22 17.64 2.86 12.41
C ILE A 22 18.62 4.02 12.47
N GLU A 23 19.81 3.83 13.02
CA GLU A 23 20.81 4.88 13.14
C GLU A 23 21.23 5.39 11.75
N GLN A 24 21.51 4.46 10.82
CA GLN A 24 21.87 4.81 9.46
C GLN A 24 20.74 5.54 8.73
N LEU A 25 19.50 5.10 8.92
CA LEU A 25 18.30 5.72 8.35
C LEU A 25 18.14 7.17 8.85
N CYS A 26 18.18 7.38 10.16
CA CYS A 26 18.05 8.71 10.76
C CYS A 26 19.13 9.65 10.28
N THR A 27 20.38 9.19 10.29
CA THR A 27 21.54 9.97 9.81
C THR A 27 21.39 10.32 8.32
N ALA A 28 20.97 9.37 7.48
CA ALA A 28 20.77 9.61 6.05
C ALA A 28 19.66 10.64 5.80
N VAL A 29 18.51 10.54 6.48
CA VAL A 29 17.39 11.48 6.33
C VAL A 29 17.79 12.88 6.79
N LEU A 30 18.36 13.02 7.99
CA LEU A 30 18.71 14.32 8.55
C LEU A 30 19.82 15.02 7.76
N SER A 31 20.86 14.28 7.35
CA SER A 31 21.97 14.85 6.57
C SER A 31 21.55 15.28 5.18
N SER A 32 20.68 14.50 4.52
CA SER A 32 20.27 14.77 3.13
C SER A 32 19.22 15.88 3.03
N LEU A 33 18.36 16.04 4.04
CA LEU A 33 17.16 16.87 3.93
C LEU A 33 17.18 18.09 4.84
N GLY A 34 18.02 18.14 5.87
CA GLY A 34 18.02 19.19 6.89
C GLY A 34 18.19 20.61 6.34
N ASN A 35 18.90 20.79 5.21
CA ASN A 35 19.11 22.07 4.55
C ASN A 35 18.25 22.32 3.32
N GLU A 36 17.42 21.34 2.93
CA GLU A 36 16.61 21.39 1.70
C GLU A 36 15.20 21.96 1.95
N PHE A 37 14.75 21.98 3.22
CA PHE A 37 13.42 22.40 3.62
C PHE A 37 13.48 23.43 4.75
N LYS A 38 12.40 24.22 4.92
CA LYS A 38 12.26 25.22 5.99
C LYS A 38 12.31 24.57 7.37
N SER A 39 11.69 23.43 7.53
CA SER A 39 11.80 22.56 8.70
C SER A 39 11.60 21.11 8.25
N LEU A 40 12.29 20.21 8.95
CA LEU A 40 12.23 18.77 8.74
C LEU A 40 11.79 18.09 10.02
N ARG A 41 10.88 17.12 9.93
CA ARG A 41 10.57 16.21 11.02
C ARG A 41 10.55 14.77 10.49
N LEU A 42 11.23 13.87 11.18
CA LEU A 42 11.26 12.45 10.90
C LEU A 42 10.36 11.72 11.91
N ILE A 43 9.30 11.10 11.45
CA ILE A 43 8.33 10.38 12.27
C ILE A 43 8.54 8.88 12.07
N LEU A 44 9.09 8.23 13.09
CA LEU A 44 9.34 6.79 13.13
C LEU A 44 8.16 6.09 13.80
N ILE A 45 7.56 5.10 13.13
CA ILE A 45 6.41 4.38 13.64
C ILE A 45 6.79 2.92 13.90
N ASP A 46 6.99 2.56 15.16
CA ASP A 46 7.23 1.18 15.57
C ASP A 46 5.93 0.37 15.55
N ASP A 47 5.82 -0.54 14.60
CA ASP A 47 4.67 -1.45 14.43
C ASP A 47 4.78 -2.69 15.36
N GLY A 48 5.11 -2.45 16.63
CA GLY A 48 5.20 -3.50 17.64
C GLY A 48 6.38 -4.44 17.42
N SER A 49 7.57 -3.90 17.19
CA SER A 49 8.83 -4.66 17.07
C SER A 49 9.10 -5.53 18.29
N LYS A 50 9.77 -6.65 18.06
CA LYS A 50 10.15 -7.64 19.10
C LYS A 50 11.63 -7.56 19.47
N ASP A 51 12.41 -6.86 18.65
CA ASP A 51 13.82 -6.54 18.85
C ASP A 51 13.98 -5.17 19.54
N ASP A 52 15.19 -4.63 19.58
CA ASP A 52 15.50 -3.33 20.18
C ASP A 52 15.21 -2.13 19.25
N SER A 53 14.46 -2.30 18.13
CA SER A 53 14.12 -1.21 17.19
C SER A 53 13.50 -0.01 17.90
N HIS A 54 12.53 -0.24 18.82
CA HIS A 54 11.89 0.86 19.55
C HIS A 54 12.88 1.63 20.41
N LYS A 55 13.79 0.93 21.08
CA LYS A 55 14.83 1.51 21.93
C LYS A 55 15.81 2.33 21.09
N ALA A 56 16.29 1.76 19.98
CA ALA A 56 17.18 2.47 19.06
C ALA A 56 16.53 3.74 18.48
N ALA A 57 15.23 3.70 18.16
CA ALA A 57 14.49 4.87 17.71
C ALA A 57 14.40 5.96 18.80
N LEU A 58 14.19 5.59 20.06
CA LEU A 58 14.18 6.53 21.18
C LEU A 58 15.56 7.15 21.43
N GLU A 59 16.63 6.38 21.35
CA GLU A 59 18.00 6.88 21.44
C GLU A 59 18.28 7.95 20.36
N MET A 60 17.84 7.71 19.13
CA MET A 60 17.97 8.69 18.04
C MET A 60 17.11 9.95 18.31
N LYS A 61 15.92 9.81 18.87
CA LYS A 61 15.07 10.95 19.28
C LYS A 61 15.73 11.80 20.36
N ASP A 62 16.41 11.20 21.32
CA ASP A 62 17.11 11.92 22.38
C ASP A 62 18.30 12.73 21.85
N LEU A 63 18.90 12.29 20.73
CA LEU A 63 20.01 12.98 20.06
C LEU A 63 19.56 14.07 19.08
N HIS A 64 18.35 13.95 18.50
CA HIS A 64 17.86 14.79 17.41
C HIS A 64 16.43 15.25 17.68
N ALA A 65 16.22 16.54 17.89
CA ALA A 65 14.90 17.13 18.18
C ALA A 65 13.90 17.00 17.01
N GLU A 66 14.40 16.77 15.80
CA GLU A 66 13.62 16.57 14.58
C GLU A 66 12.95 15.18 14.53
N ILE A 67 13.35 14.25 15.40
CA ILE A 67 12.83 12.88 15.39
C ILE A 67 11.65 12.75 16.36
N GLU A 68 10.54 12.21 15.86
CA GLU A 68 9.39 11.80 16.64
C GLU A 68 9.22 10.28 16.54
N VAL A 69 8.92 9.63 17.67
CA VAL A 69 8.73 8.16 17.72
C VAL A 69 7.32 7.86 18.20
N ILE A 70 6.60 7.05 17.43
CA ILE A 70 5.26 6.56 17.76
C ILE A 70 5.33 5.05 17.87
N LYS A 71 4.91 4.50 19.02
CA LYS A 71 4.80 3.04 19.23
C LYS A 71 3.34 2.61 19.12
N LEU A 72 3.09 1.61 18.29
CA LEU A 72 1.79 0.96 18.23
C LEU A 72 1.68 -0.12 19.32
N ALA A 73 0.45 -0.40 19.74
CA ALA A 73 0.18 -1.41 20.78
C ALA A 73 0.51 -2.85 20.36
N GLY A 74 0.81 -3.10 19.09
CA GLY A 74 1.18 -4.39 18.53
C GLY A 74 1.42 -4.30 17.03
N ASN A 75 1.73 -5.44 16.40
CA ASN A 75 1.94 -5.49 14.94
C ASN A 75 0.59 -5.48 14.21
N PHE A 76 0.29 -4.36 13.55
CA PHE A 76 -0.91 -4.16 12.73
C PHE A 76 -0.62 -4.16 11.23
N GLY A 77 0.65 -4.23 10.85
CA GLY A 77 1.15 -4.23 9.48
C GLY A 77 1.48 -2.83 8.96
N GLN A 78 2.46 -2.77 8.06
CA GLN A 78 3.06 -1.55 7.50
C GLN A 78 2.05 -0.48 7.10
N HIS A 79 0.93 -0.84 6.48
CA HIS A 79 -0.06 0.13 6.02
C HIS A 79 -0.78 0.85 7.17
N ARG A 80 -1.02 0.18 8.29
CA ARG A 80 -1.60 0.79 9.48
C ARG A 80 -0.59 1.64 10.22
N ALA A 81 0.67 1.23 10.27
CA ALA A 81 1.76 2.03 10.80
C ALA A 81 1.93 3.32 9.99
N ILE A 82 1.95 3.26 8.66
CA ILE A 82 1.97 4.44 7.81
C ILE A 82 0.76 5.36 8.10
N LEU A 83 -0.45 4.81 8.19
CA LEU A 83 -1.64 5.62 8.48
C LEU A 83 -1.55 6.32 9.86
N ALA A 84 -1.00 5.64 10.87
CA ALA A 84 -0.75 6.24 12.18
C ALA A 84 0.23 7.41 12.07
N GLY A 85 1.32 7.24 11.31
CA GLY A 85 2.28 8.30 11.04
C GLY A 85 1.66 9.47 10.27
N LEU A 86 0.89 9.19 9.21
CA LEU A 86 0.20 10.23 8.43
C LEU A 86 -0.74 11.09 9.31
N ARG A 87 -1.40 10.51 10.30
CA ARG A 87 -2.25 11.23 11.26
C ARG A 87 -1.48 12.16 12.19
N ALA A 88 -0.20 11.92 12.41
CA ALA A 88 0.68 12.76 13.22
C ALA A 88 1.32 13.90 12.42
N THR A 89 1.17 13.92 11.07
CA THR A 89 1.78 14.95 10.22
C THR A 89 0.98 16.24 10.20
N ASN A 90 1.72 17.36 10.10
CA ASN A 90 1.14 18.71 9.95
C ASN A 90 1.96 19.63 9.02
N ALA A 91 3.05 19.14 8.43
CA ALA A 91 3.88 19.88 7.49
C ALA A 91 3.16 20.14 6.15
N ASP A 92 3.69 21.06 5.32
CA ASP A 92 3.15 21.34 3.97
C ASP A 92 3.24 20.12 3.07
N LEU A 93 4.34 19.37 3.22
CA LEU A 93 4.65 18.16 2.47
C LEU A 93 4.86 16.97 3.42
N VAL A 94 4.43 15.82 2.97
CA VAL A 94 4.65 14.55 3.69
C VAL A 94 5.28 13.54 2.75
N ALA A 95 6.45 13.05 3.12
CA ALA A 95 7.12 11.93 2.47
C ALA A 95 6.82 10.64 3.21
N VAL A 96 6.67 9.54 2.47
CA VAL A 96 6.61 8.18 3.04
C VAL A 96 7.70 7.35 2.39
N MET A 97 8.51 6.69 3.18
CA MET A 97 9.57 5.79 2.72
C MET A 97 9.68 4.55 3.61
N ASP A 98 10.26 3.48 3.06
CA ASP A 98 10.55 2.26 3.81
C ASP A 98 11.84 2.44 4.65
N SER A 99 12.01 1.66 5.73
CA SER A 99 13.17 1.69 6.62
C SER A 99 14.44 1.08 6.03
N ASP A 100 14.33 0.27 4.98
CA ASP A 100 15.39 -0.60 4.45
C ASP A 100 16.46 0.12 3.60
N LEU A 101 16.41 1.45 3.52
CA LEU A 101 17.32 2.31 2.76
C LEU A 101 17.45 1.97 1.27
N GLN A 102 16.55 1.16 0.71
CA GLN A 102 16.50 0.93 -0.74
C GLN A 102 16.06 2.19 -1.49
N ASP A 103 15.20 2.98 -0.87
CA ASP A 103 14.78 4.29 -1.36
C ASP A 103 15.63 5.35 -0.67
N ARG A 104 16.41 6.12 -1.45
CA ARG A 104 17.35 7.11 -0.91
C ARG A 104 16.61 8.40 -0.52
N PRO A 105 16.80 8.94 0.70
CA PRO A 105 16.21 10.21 1.11
C PRO A 105 16.54 11.37 0.15
N GLU A 106 17.74 11.38 -0.45
CA GLU A 106 18.21 12.40 -1.41
C GLU A 106 17.30 12.56 -2.63
N HIS A 107 16.44 11.58 -2.90
CA HIS A 107 15.47 11.66 -3.99
C HIS A 107 14.20 12.43 -3.64
N ILE A 108 13.94 12.72 -2.34
CA ILE A 108 12.75 13.48 -1.91
C ILE A 108 12.69 14.87 -2.57
N PRO A 109 13.76 15.68 -2.62
CA PRO A 109 13.75 16.95 -3.34
C PRO A 109 13.41 16.80 -4.82
N THR A 110 13.86 15.73 -5.48
CA THR A 110 13.53 15.44 -6.88
C THR A 110 12.04 15.13 -7.06
N LEU A 111 11.43 14.36 -6.15
CA LEU A 111 9.99 14.10 -6.15
C LEU A 111 9.21 15.39 -5.94
N VAL A 112 9.62 16.23 -4.97
CA VAL A 112 8.99 17.53 -4.71
C VAL A 112 9.05 18.43 -5.94
N LYS A 113 10.22 18.58 -6.55
CA LYS A 113 10.42 19.38 -7.76
C LYS A 113 9.47 18.92 -8.86
N ARG A 114 9.42 17.62 -9.14
CA ARG A 114 8.55 17.06 -10.18
C ARG A 114 7.07 17.30 -9.90
N MET A 115 6.65 17.15 -8.65
CA MET A 115 5.28 17.41 -8.19
C MET A 115 4.87 18.88 -8.44
N LEU A 116 5.77 19.80 -8.15
CA LEU A 116 5.55 21.24 -8.34
C LEU A 116 5.51 21.62 -9.83
N GLU A 117 6.46 21.12 -10.62
CA GLU A 117 6.51 21.36 -12.08
C GLU A 117 5.27 20.85 -12.81
N ASP A 118 4.78 19.64 -12.45
CA ASP A 118 3.58 19.06 -13.07
C ASP A 118 2.27 19.63 -12.48
N GLY A 119 2.35 20.45 -11.42
CA GLY A 119 1.17 20.97 -10.73
C GLY A 119 0.33 19.92 -10.03
N THR A 120 0.89 18.73 -9.76
CA THR A 120 0.19 17.61 -9.10
C THR A 120 0.20 17.78 -7.57
N SER A 121 -0.57 16.93 -6.88
CA SER A 121 -0.63 16.93 -5.42
C SER A 121 0.18 15.80 -4.78
N MET A 122 0.79 14.96 -5.61
CA MET A 122 1.58 13.82 -5.17
C MET A 122 2.63 13.46 -6.23
N ALA A 123 3.83 13.07 -5.79
CA ALA A 123 4.84 12.44 -6.65
C ALA A 123 5.21 11.07 -6.07
N ILE A 124 5.37 10.08 -6.94
CA ILE A 124 5.65 8.70 -6.56
C ILE A 124 6.90 8.20 -7.29
N ALA A 125 7.77 7.54 -6.57
CA ALA A 125 8.90 6.85 -7.16
C ALA A 125 8.41 5.63 -7.96
N ARG A 126 8.78 5.57 -9.24
CA ARG A 126 8.58 4.42 -10.10
C ARG A 126 9.90 3.67 -10.23
N ARG A 127 9.86 2.39 -9.91
CA ARG A 127 11.05 1.53 -9.94
C ARG A 127 11.49 1.28 -11.38
N VAL A 128 12.70 1.71 -11.73
CA VAL A 128 13.33 1.33 -12.99
C VAL A 128 13.70 -0.16 -12.91
N ARG A 129 13.32 -0.93 -13.91
CA ARG A 129 13.44 -2.39 -13.93
C ARG A 129 14.88 -2.86 -13.76
N ARG A 130 15.13 -3.66 -12.71
CA ARG A 130 16.15 -4.75 -12.84
C ARG A 130 15.56 -5.87 -13.70
N VAL A 131 16.41 -6.52 -14.49
CA VAL A 131 16.03 -7.64 -15.38
C VAL A 131 15.54 -8.81 -14.53
N ASP A 132 14.24 -8.87 -14.29
CA ASP A 132 13.60 -10.02 -13.63
C ASP A 132 13.63 -11.25 -14.53
N SER A 133 13.78 -12.43 -13.95
CA SER A 133 13.73 -13.70 -14.68
C SER A 133 12.39 -13.84 -15.44
N LEU A 134 12.41 -14.51 -16.61
CA LEU A 134 11.22 -14.70 -17.46
C LEU A 134 10.01 -15.25 -16.71
N ARG A 135 10.21 -16.23 -15.80
CA ARG A 135 9.15 -16.80 -14.95
C ARG A 135 8.46 -15.75 -14.09
N LYS A 136 9.26 -14.87 -13.45
CA LYS A 136 8.77 -13.80 -12.57
C LYS A 136 8.02 -12.73 -13.38
N ARG A 137 8.45 -12.45 -14.60
CA ARG A 137 7.77 -11.53 -15.53
C ARG A 137 6.40 -12.04 -15.96
N VAL A 138 6.29 -13.34 -16.30
CA VAL A 138 5.01 -13.93 -16.73
C VAL A 138 4.01 -13.97 -15.58
N SER A 139 4.41 -14.46 -14.40
CA SER A 139 3.53 -14.51 -13.23
C SER A 139 3.09 -13.10 -12.76
N SER A 140 4.00 -12.13 -12.77
CA SER A 140 3.69 -10.73 -12.42
C SER A 140 2.75 -10.08 -13.45
N ARG A 141 2.92 -10.35 -14.76
CA ARG A 141 2.01 -9.84 -15.79
C ARG A 141 0.61 -10.45 -15.65
N LEU A 142 0.52 -11.78 -15.51
CA LEU A 142 -0.77 -12.47 -15.33
C LEU A 142 -1.50 -11.93 -14.10
N PHE A 143 -0.77 -11.76 -12.99
CA PHE A 143 -1.30 -11.20 -11.75
C PHE A 143 -1.77 -9.75 -11.93
N ALA A 144 -0.97 -8.91 -12.58
CA ALA A 144 -1.34 -7.51 -12.83
C ALA A 144 -2.56 -7.41 -13.76
N THR A 145 -2.63 -8.25 -14.80
CA THR A 145 -3.76 -8.26 -15.76
C THR A 145 -5.06 -8.68 -15.07
N THR A 146 -5.04 -9.80 -14.32
CA THR A 146 -6.23 -10.28 -13.59
C THR A 146 -6.66 -9.29 -12.49
N SER A 147 -5.73 -8.74 -11.74
CA SER A 147 -6.03 -7.73 -10.73
C SER A 147 -6.64 -6.47 -11.36
N ASN A 148 -6.06 -5.95 -12.45
CA ASN A 148 -6.55 -4.75 -13.14
C ASN A 148 -7.89 -4.96 -13.87
N LEU A 149 -8.21 -6.20 -14.26
CA LEU A 149 -9.52 -6.54 -14.84
C LEU A 149 -10.64 -6.49 -13.80
N LEU A 150 -10.31 -6.86 -12.57
CA LEU A 150 -11.28 -6.97 -11.47
C LEU A 150 -11.47 -5.65 -10.70
N VAL A 151 -10.47 -4.77 -10.68
CA VAL A 151 -10.53 -3.48 -9.96
C VAL A 151 -10.87 -2.33 -10.93
N PRO A 152 -11.67 -1.33 -10.52
CA PRO A 152 -12.12 -0.24 -11.41
C PRO A 152 -11.05 0.79 -11.76
N PHE A 153 -9.85 0.70 -11.21
CA PHE A 153 -8.72 1.60 -11.48
C PHE A 153 -7.44 0.82 -11.77
N LYS A 154 -6.64 1.35 -12.68
CA LYS A 154 -5.34 0.78 -13.02
C LYS A 154 -4.28 1.32 -12.06
N VAL A 155 -3.49 0.44 -11.48
CA VAL A 155 -2.29 0.81 -10.71
C VAL A 155 -1.09 0.28 -11.46
N ASP A 156 -0.12 1.15 -11.70
CA ASP A 156 1.17 0.72 -12.22
C ASP A 156 1.87 -0.14 -11.14
N PRO A 157 2.18 -1.42 -11.44
CA PRO A 157 2.83 -2.31 -10.48
C PRO A 157 4.26 -1.88 -10.11
N HIS A 158 4.84 -0.92 -10.84
CA HIS A 158 6.17 -0.39 -10.59
C HIS A 158 6.19 0.77 -9.58
N LEU A 159 5.02 1.31 -9.18
CA LEU A 159 4.93 2.34 -8.16
C LEU A 159 5.20 1.74 -6.77
N GLY A 160 6.14 2.35 -6.06
CA GLY A 160 6.53 1.96 -4.70
C GLY A 160 5.70 2.62 -3.59
N ALA A 161 6.10 2.35 -2.33
CA ALA A 161 5.62 3.10 -1.17
C ALA A 161 6.24 4.51 -1.15
N PHE A 162 7.45 4.68 -1.67
CA PHE A 162 8.21 5.91 -1.66
C PHE A 162 7.52 7.00 -2.48
N ARG A 163 7.07 8.05 -1.78
CA ARG A 163 6.27 9.15 -2.35
C ARG A 163 6.33 10.40 -1.51
N VAL A 164 5.99 11.52 -2.14
CA VAL A 164 5.74 12.80 -1.47
C VAL A 164 4.32 13.25 -1.80
N MET A 165 3.62 13.81 -0.82
CA MET A 165 2.24 14.25 -0.92
C MET A 165 2.07 15.63 -0.28
N LYS A 166 1.18 16.46 -0.80
CA LYS A 166 0.73 17.67 -0.11
C LYS A 166 -0.14 17.28 1.11
N GLN A 167 -0.08 18.07 2.16
CA GLN A 167 -0.88 17.85 3.37
C GLN A 167 -2.38 17.73 3.10
N SER A 168 -2.89 18.41 2.09
CA SER A 168 -4.30 18.31 1.69
C SER A 168 -4.71 16.90 1.28
N ILE A 169 -3.80 16.14 0.64
CA ILE A 169 -4.03 14.74 0.27
C ILE A 169 -3.95 13.82 1.48
N VAL A 170 -3.00 14.09 2.38
CA VAL A 170 -2.87 13.32 3.63
C VAL A 170 -4.13 13.45 4.49
N LYS A 171 -4.68 14.66 4.62
CA LYS A 171 -5.96 14.88 5.31
C LYS A 171 -7.09 14.04 4.70
N GLN A 172 -7.22 14.04 3.36
CA GLN A 172 -8.23 13.22 2.68
C GLN A 172 -8.08 11.72 3.00
N ILE A 173 -6.83 11.20 3.04
CA ILE A 173 -6.57 9.81 3.43
C ILE A 173 -7.00 9.55 4.88
N CYS A 174 -6.67 10.46 5.79
CA CYS A 174 -6.94 10.31 7.22
C CYS A 174 -8.41 10.44 7.58
N ASP A 175 -9.19 11.22 6.81
CA ASP A 175 -10.61 11.47 7.02
C ASP A 175 -11.49 10.29 6.58
N VAL A 176 -10.98 9.39 5.76
CA VAL A 176 -11.74 8.21 5.34
C VAL A 176 -11.82 7.22 6.49
N LYS A 177 -13.06 6.95 6.92
CA LYS A 177 -13.38 6.05 8.03
C LYS A 177 -13.34 4.57 7.65
N GLU A 178 -13.16 4.24 6.38
CA GLU A 178 -13.13 2.86 5.91
C GLU A 178 -11.82 2.17 6.31
N ASN A 179 -11.93 1.14 7.14
CA ASN A 179 -10.78 0.34 7.61
C ASN A 179 -10.30 -0.71 6.59
N THR A 180 -10.85 -0.71 5.38
CA THR A 180 -10.60 -1.71 4.34
C THR A 180 -9.73 -1.12 3.25
N GLY A 181 -8.56 -1.70 3.06
CA GLY A 181 -7.62 -1.30 2.02
C GLY A 181 -6.36 -0.62 2.53
N THR A 182 -5.44 -0.36 1.61
CA THR A 182 -4.22 0.38 1.93
C THR A 182 -4.46 1.89 1.77
N PRO A 183 -3.84 2.76 2.58
CA PRO A 183 -3.98 4.22 2.44
C PRO A 183 -3.74 4.69 1.01
N PHE A 184 -2.81 4.04 0.31
CA PHE A 184 -2.44 4.40 -1.06
C PHE A 184 -3.39 3.86 -2.12
N SER A 185 -4.04 2.71 -1.90
CA SER A 185 -5.06 2.20 -2.83
C SER A 185 -6.24 3.16 -2.95
N MET A 186 -6.55 3.85 -1.86
CA MET A 186 -7.59 4.86 -1.81
C MET A 186 -7.29 6.05 -2.73
N LEU A 187 -6.03 6.52 -2.79
CA LEU A 187 -5.63 7.60 -3.68
C LEU A 187 -5.87 7.26 -5.16
N TYR A 188 -5.64 6.00 -5.53
CA TYR A 188 -5.93 5.53 -6.89
C TYR A 188 -7.42 5.42 -7.17
N SER A 189 -8.22 5.01 -6.17
CA SER A 189 -9.69 4.97 -6.30
C SER A 189 -10.29 6.37 -6.45
N LEU A 190 -9.75 7.35 -5.77
CA LEU A 190 -10.14 8.77 -5.86
C LEU A 190 -9.57 9.46 -7.11
N ARG A 191 -8.74 8.77 -7.91
CA ARG A 191 -8.09 9.29 -9.11
C ARG A 191 -7.29 10.57 -8.84
N VAL A 192 -6.63 10.65 -7.69
CA VAL A 192 -5.75 11.77 -7.36
C VAL A 192 -4.64 11.86 -8.41
N PRO A 193 -4.46 13.02 -9.09
CA PRO A 193 -3.38 13.20 -10.04
C PRO A 193 -2.02 13.10 -9.37
N TYR A 194 -1.11 12.34 -9.98
CA TYR A 194 0.25 12.17 -9.46
C TYR A 194 1.29 12.24 -10.56
N SER A 195 2.49 12.66 -10.20
CA SER A 195 3.69 12.56 -11.03
C SER A 195 4.45 11.28 -10.72
N ALA A 196 4.91 10.57 -11.74
CA ALA A 196 5.76 9.40 -11.56
C ALA A 196 7.21 9.77 -11.92
N VAL A 197 8.15 9.48 -11.01
CA VAL A 197 9.58 9.74 -11.20
C VAL A 197 10.32 8.42 -11.24
N ASP A 198 11.05 8.18 -12.32
CA ASP A 198 11.88 6.98 -12.47
C ASP A 198 13.11 7.10 -11.59
N LEU A 199 13.20 6.25 -10.57
CA LEU A 199 14.33 6.22 -9.65
C LEU A 199 14.95 4.82 -9.59
N GLU A 200 16.28 4.81 -9.54
CA GLU A 200 17.02 3.58 -9.27
C GLU A 200 16.93 3.25 -7.78
N ARG A 201 16.77 1.96 -7.48
CA ARG A 201 16.82 1.45 -6.12
C ARG A 201 18.13 0.73 -5.84
N ASP A 202 18.67 0.98 -4.68
CA ASP A 202 19.82 0.23 -4.19
C ASP A 202 19.46 -1.19 -3.74
N GLY A 203 20.47 -2.04 -3.55
CA GLY A 203 20.29 -3.30 -2.85
C GLY A 203 19.93 -3.02 -1.38
N ARG A 204 19.17 -3.91 -0.73
CA ARG A 204 18.88 -3.78 0.69
C ARG A 204 20.16 -3.70 1.52
N ALA A 205 20.19 -2.80 2.50
CA ALA A 205 21.26 -2.71 3.46
C ALA A 205 21.30 -3.96 4.37
N ALA A 206 20.14 -4.52 4.76
CA ALA A 206 20.02 -5.75 5.54
C ALA A 206 18.67 -6.47 5.26
N GLY A 207 18.58 -7.76 5.58
CA GLY A 207 17.36 -8.56 5.57
C GLY A 207 17.01 -9.30 4.28
N SER A 208 16.16 -10.34 4.40
CA SER A 208 15.63 -11.13 3.29
C SER A 208 14.25 -10.65 2.85
N SER A 209 13.93 -10.80 1.56
CA SER A 209 12.59 -10.45 1.03
C SER A 209 11.50 -11.29 1.69
N GLY A 210 10.73 -10.70 2.61
CA GLY A 210 9.58 -11.33 3.26
C GLY A 210 8.34 -11.50 2.35
N TYR A 211 8.46 -11.24 1.06
CA TYR A 211 7.36 -11.36 0.10
C TYR A 211 7.21 -12.79 -0.40
N THR A 212 6.33 -13.55 0.24
CA THR A 212 5.94 -14.88 -0.21
C THR A 212 4.78 -14.79 -1.23
N LEU A 213 4.65 -15.80 -2.11
CA LEU A 213 3.53 -15.90 -3.04
C LEU A 213 2.18 -15.80 -2.29
N LYS A 214 2.08 -16.40 -1.10
CA LYS A 214 0.90 -16.33 -0.23
C LYS A 214 0.55 -14.89 0.17
N LYS A 215 1.54 -14.07 0.53
CA LYS A 215 1.34 -12.64 0.84
C LYS A 215 0.86 -11.86 -0.40
N SER A 216 1.41 -12.15 -1.57
CA SER A 216 1.01 -11.50 -2.82
C SER A 216 -0.44 -11.83 -3.20
N VAL A 217 -0.85 -13.10 -3.09
CA VAL A 217 -2.24 -13.53 -3.35
C VAL A 217 -3.19 -12.90 -2.33
N LYS A 218 -2.83 -12.86 -1.05
CA LYS A 218 -3.64 -12.20 -0.01
C LYS A 218 -3.85 -10.72 -0.33
N LEU A 219 -2.78 -9.99 -0.65
CA LEU A 219 -2.89 -8.57 -1.01
C LEU A 219 -3.78 -8.33 -2.24
N ALA A 220 -3.73 -9.21 -3.24
CA ALA A 220 -4.62 -9.11 -4.38
C ALA A 220 -6.07 -9.37 -4.01
N SER A 221 -6.34 -10.43 -3.23
CA SER A 221 -7.68 -10.73 -2.73
C SER A 221 -8.24 -9.57 -1.92
N ASP A 222 -7.47 -9.04 -0.97
CA ASP A 222 -7.89 -7.91 -0.15
C ASP A 222 -8.22 -6.69 -1.02
N ARG A 223 -7.39 -6.41 -2.02
CA ARG A 223 -7.61 -5.32 -2.97
C ARG A 223 -8.86 -5.52 -3.82
N ILE A 224 -9.07 -6.73 -4.36
CA ILE A 224 -10.25 -7.06 -5.17
C ILE A 224 -11.51 -6.98 -4.32
N MET A 225 -11.52 -7.55 -3.12
CA MET A 225 -12.67 -7.52 -2.22
C MET A 225 -13.02 -6.11 -1.74
N THR A 226 -12.01 -5.25 -1.53
CA THR A 226 -12.23 -3.87 -1.06
C THR A 226 -12.77 -2.96 -2.16
N TYR A 227 -12.24 -3.08 -3.39
CA TYR A 227 -12.51 -2.10 -4.46
C TYR A 227 -13.35 -2.64 -5.62
N SER A 228 -13.81 -3.89 -5.57
CA SER A 228 -14.58 -4.49 -6.64
C SER A 228 -15.85 -5.18 -6.17
N THR A 229 -16.96 -4.82 -6.76
CA THR A 229 -18.23 -5.53 -6.59
C THR A 229 -18.39 -6.77 -7.49
N LYS A 230 -17.43 -6.98 -8.43
CA LYS A 230 -17.51 -8.08 -9.42
C LYS A 230 -17.55 -9.47 -8.78
N PRO A 231 -16.73 -9.81 -7.75
CA PRO A 231 -16.82 -11.13 -7.10
C PRO A 231 -18.18 -11.40 -6.47
N ILE A 232 -18.75 -10.38 -5.81
CA ILE A 232 -20.08 -10.49 -5.17
C ILE A 232 -21.15 -10.68 -6.24
N ARG A 233 -21.12 -9.90 -7.33
CA ARG A 233 -22.07 -10.05 -8.45
C ARG A 233 -21.98 -11.43 -9.08
N LEU A 234 -20.76 -11.94 -9.29
CA LEU A 234 -20.56 -13.29 -9.82
C LEU A 234 -21.15 -14.36 -8.89
N ALA A 235 -20.92 -14.24 -7.56
CA ALA A 235 -21.48 -15.16 -6.58
C ALA A 235 -23.02 -15.13 -6.59
N ILE A 236 -23.63 -13.96 -6.70
CA ILE A 236 -25.08 -13.81 -6.79
C ILE A 236 -25.61 -14.49 -8.07
N VAL A 237 -24.99 -14.22 -9.22
CA VAL A 237 -25.41 -14.83 -10.51
C VAL A 237 -25.30 -16.36 -10.46
N LEU A 238 -24.19 -16.88 -9.97
CA LEU A 238 -24.00 -18.33 -9.79
C LEU A 238 -25.03 -18.91 -8.81
N GLY A 239 -25.31 -18.23 -7.70
CA GLY A 239 -26.33 -18.65 -6.74
C GLY A 239 -27.72 -18.72 -7.38
N ILE A 240 -28.09 -17.75 -8.19
CA ILE A 240 -29.38 -17.77 -8.93
C ILE A 240 -29.40 -18.95 -9.93
N ILE A 241 -28.34 -19.15 -10.71
CA ILE A 241 -28.26 -20.25 -11.69
C ILE A 241 -28.40 -21.60 -10.98
N PHE A 242 -27.65 -21.83 -9.90
CA PHE A 242 -27.72 -23.08 -9.14
C PHE A 242 -29.09 -23.25 -8.46
N GLY A 243 -29.67 -22.17 -7.96
CA GLY A 243 -31.02 -22.20 -7.38
C GLY A 243 -32.09 -22.61 -8.39
N LEU A 244 -32.07 -22.00 -9.58
CA LEU A 244 -32.99 -22.35 -10.67
C LEU A 244 -32.79 -23.82 -11.14
N PHE A 245 -31.54 -24.26 -11.26
CA PHE A 245 -31.20 -25.62 -11.61
C PHE A 245 -31.72 -26.64 -10.57
N SER A 246 -31.56 -26.33 -9.28
CA SER A 246 -32.08 -27.16 -8.19
C SER A 246 -33.62 -27.25 -8.20
N ILE A 247 -34.31 -26.14 -8.46
CA ILE A 247 -35.76 -26.12 -8.60
C ILE A 247 -36.23 -26.97 -9.80
N ALA A 248 -35.51 -26.86 -10.93
CA ALA A 248 -35.80 -27.65 -12.12
C ALA A 248 -35.62 -29.17 -11.88
N ILE A 249 -34.57 -29.57 -11.18
CA ILE A 249 -34.35 -30.98 -10.80
C ILE A 249 -35.45 -31.46 -9.84
N ALA A 250 -35.80 -30.66 -8.83
CA ALA A 250 -36.83 -31.01 -7.88
C ALA A 250 -38.21 -31.19 -8.59
N GLY A 251 -38.55 -30.25 -9.50
CA GLY A 251 -39.75 -30.34 -10.31
C GLY A 251 -39.77 -31.58 -11.21
N TYR A 252 -38.66 -31.86 -11.88
CA TYR A 252 -38.54 -33.07 -12.69
C TYR A 252 -38.70 -34.35 -11.85
N SER A 253 -38.11 -34.40 -10.65
CA SER A 253 -38.20 -35.56 -9.78
C SER A 253 -39.64 -35.76 -9.28
N ILE A 254 -40.37 -34.72 -8.94
CA ILE A 254 -41.78 -34.76 -8.51
C ILE A 254 -42.66 -35.27 -9.68
N VAL A 255 -42.49 -34.74 -10.88
CA VAL A 255 -43.22 -35.15 -12.07
C VAL A 255 -42.99 -36.63 -12.36
N ASN A 256 -41.75 -37.11 -12.35
CA ASN A 256 -41.43 -38.52 -12.56
C ASN A 256 -42.02 -39.42 -11.47
N TYR A 257 -42.01 -39.02 -10.21
CA TYR A 257 -42.63 -39.77 -9.13
C TYR A 257 -44.13 -39.91 -9.34
N ILE A 258 -44.83 -38.84 -9.66
CA ILE A 258 -46.29 -38.86 -9.94
C ILE A 258 -46.60 -39.75 -11.17
N LEU A 259 -45.83 -39.67 -12.23
CA LEU A 259 -46.05 -40.47 -13.46
C LEU A 259 -45.78 -41.96 -13.22
N GLN A 260 -44.80 -42.34 -12.38
CA GLN A 260 -44.54 -43.72 -12.01
C GLN A 260 -45.66 -44.33 -11.15
N ASP A 261 -46.18 -43.58 -10.17
CA ASP A 261 -47.32 -44.00 -9.33
C ASP A 261 -48.60 -44.16 -10.16
N LEU A 262 -48.83 -43.30 -11.16
CA LEU A 262 -49.95 -43.45 -12.10
C LEU A 262 -49.79 -44.66 -12.98
N SER A 263 -48.61 -45.11 -13.33
CA SER A 263 -48.31 -46.31 -14.09
C SER A 263 -48.58 -47.59 -13.31
N LEU A 264 -48.48 -47.60 -11.98
CA LEU A 264 -48.78 -48.74 -11.12
C LEU A 264 -50.29 -48.96 -10.81
N ILE A 265 -51.13 -47.96 -11.05
CA ILE A 265 -52.58 -48.01 -10.81
C ILE A 265 -53.33 -48.63 -12.04
N HIS A 266 -52.67 -48.81 -13.19
CA HIS A 266 -53.23 -49.40 -14.43
C HIS A 266 -52.83 -50.85 -14.68
N ILE A 267 -52.27 -51.56 -13.71
CA ILE A 267 -52.06 -52.99 -13.70
C ILE A 267 -53.00 -53.58 -12.64
#